data_806d28de747867e64a9a9066aeeda596
#
_entry.id   806d28de747867e64a9a9066aeeda596
#
_cell.length_a   1.000
_cell.length_b   1.000
_cell.length_c   1.000
_cell.angle_alpha   90.00
_cell.angle_beta   90.00
_cell.angle_gamma   90.00
#
_symmetry.space_group_name_H-M   'P 1'
#
loop_
_entity.id
_entity.type
_entity.pdbx_description
1 polymer ?
#
loop_
_entity_poly.entity_id
_entity_poly.type
_entity_poly.pdbx_seq_one_letter_code
_entity_poly.pdbx_strand_id
1 'polypeptide(L)'
;KNKSCERGTKIHAEFENSMYQNPEKELKRYGLGGKFSVKKGHYRLDTEKAVYPEFLISVKSRDGVLRVAGQIDLLIKDGNDIIIIDFKTNKKIDRKSYYNKSTKRYECLKYPLNTIQDCNLMHYTLQLSMYAYLLQQINPDLNIKMLKLIHIDHSNKVEEIEVEYMKKEVEVLLKHYKKQLLIKEELSKDTPIVY
;
A
#
# COMPACT_ATOMS: atom_id res chain seq x y z
N LYS A 1 -19.20 14.02 -3.04
CA LYS A 1 -18.33 12.79 -3.11
C LYS A 1 -17.63 12.65 -4.47
N ASN A 2 -18.29 12.89 -5.60
CA ASN A 2 -17.69 12.71 -6.93
C ASN A 2 -16.46 13.60 -7.21
N LYS A 3 -16.51 14.91 -6.90
CA LYS A 3 -15.40 15.84 -7.18
C LYS A 3 -14.07 15.47 -6.52
N SER A 4 -14.10 14.87 -5.31
CA SER A 4 -12.87 14.45 -4.62
C SER A 4 -12.25 13.21 -5.27
N CYS A 5 -13.08 12.25 -5.71
CA CYS A 5 -12.62 11.07 -6.45
C CYS A 5 -12.05 11.46 -7.81
N GLU A 6 -12.74 12.33 -8.56
CA GLU A 6 -12.28 12.83 -9.87
C GLU A 6 -10.92 13.52 -9.77
N ARG A 7 -10.73 14.37 -8.73
CA ARG A 7 -9.44 15.01 -8.48
C ARG A 7 -8.33 13.99 -8.22
N GLY A 8 -8.61 12.98 -7.37
CA GLY A 8 -7.65 11.91 -7.09
C GLY A 8 -7.23 11.20 -8.37
N THR A 9 -8.19 10.71 -9.14
CA THR A 9 -7.94 10.01 -10.40
C THR A 9 -7.13 10.85 -11.39
N LYS A 10 -7.43 12.16 -11.50
CA LYS A 10 -6.69 13.07 -12.38
C LYS A 10 -5.22 13.20 -11.94
N ILE A 11 -4.97 13.39 -10.65
CA ILE A 11 -3.61 13.54 -10.12
C ILE A 11 -2.80 12.25 -10.34
N HIS A 12 -3.37 11.06 -10.07
CA HIS A 12 -2.71 9.78 -10.35
C HIS A 12 -2.35 9.65 -11.83
N ALA A 13 -3.30 9.96 -12.74
CA ALA A 13 -3.04 9.93 -14.19
C ALA A 13 -1.96 10.92 -14.63
N GLU A 14 -1.89 12.12 -14.04
CA GLU A 14 -0.83 13.09 -14.33
C GLU A 14 0.54 12.58 -13.90
N PHE A 15 0.66 11.95 -12.71
CA PHE A 15 1.90 11.34 -12.25
C PHE A 15 2.32 10.15 -13.11
N GLU A 16 1.39 9.26 -13.43
CA GLU A 16 1.64 8.13 -14.33
C GLU A 16 2.18 8.61 -15.67
N ASN A 17 1.50 9.56 -16.30
CA ASN A 17 1.93 10.14 -17.59
C ASN A 17 3.30 10.82 -17.50
N SER A 18 3.59 11.52 -16.42
CA SER A 18 4.87 12.19 -16.18
C SER A 18 6.02 11.15 -16.10
N MET A 19 5.78 10.00 -15.45
CA MET A 19 6.75 8.89 -15.41
C MET A 19 6.99 8.28 -16.79
N TYR A 20 5.98 8.19 -17.66
CA TYR A 20 6.19 7.69 -19.01
C TYR A 20 6.93 8.69 -19.90
N GLN A 21 6.72 10.00 -19.71
CA GLN A 21 7.33 11.04 -20.55
C GLN A 21 8.75 11.39 -20.15
N ASN A 22 9.03 11.45 -18.83
CA ASN A 22 10.33 11.91 -18.34
C ASN A 22 10.71 11.25 -16.99
N PRO A 23 10.96 9.93 -16.99
CA PRO A 23 11.24 9.17 -15.78
C PRO A 23 12.47 9.70 -15.03
N GLU A 24 13.53 10.07 -15.73
CA GLU A 24 14.77 10.54 -15.11
C GLU A 24 14.57 11.83 -14.31
N LYS A 25 13.77 12.77 -14.80
CA LYS A 25 13.42 14.00 -14.09
C LYS A 25 12.61 13.73 -12.85
N GLU A 26 11.60 12.86 -12.96
CA GLU A 26 10.73 12.52 -11.83
C GLU A 26 11.50 11.74 -10.75
N LEU A 27 12.36 10.80 -11.15
CA LEU A 27 13.14 9.99 -10.22
C LEU A 27 14.20 10.79 -9.46
N LYS A 28 14.75 11.85 -10.05
CA LYS A 28 15.65 12.79 -9.35
C LYS A 28 14.99 13.41 -8.11
N ARG A 29 13.67 13.63 -8.12
CA ARG A 29 12.93 14.14 -6.96
C ARG A 29 13.01 13.20 -5.77
N TYR A 30 13.20 11.90 -6.01
CA TYR A 30 13.33 10.87 -4.98
C TYR A 30 14.81 10.50 -4.69
N GLY A 31 15.76 11.32 -5.16
CA GLY A 31 17.19 11.08 -4.95
C GLY A 31 17.77 9.93 -5.79
N LEU A 32 17.02 9.50 -6.82
CA LEU A 32 17.43 8.40 -7.70
C LEU A 32 18.06 8.94 -8.98
N GLY A 33 19.23 8.40 -9.34
CA GLY A 33 19.95 8.73 -10.56
C GLY A 33 20.12 7.51 -11.49
N GLY A 34 20.39 7.80 -12.76
CA GLY A 34 20.64 6.79 -13.78
C GLY A 34 19.43 6.48 -14.65
N LYS A 35 19.62 5.56 -15.62
CA LYS A 35 18.57 5.16 -16.54
C LYS A 35 17.69 4.07 -15.92
N PHE A 36 16.40 4.32 -15.87
CA PHE A 36 15.39 3.36 -15.49
C PHE A 36 14.52 3.02 -16.69
N SER A 37 14.18 1.74 -16.83
CA SER A 37 13.15 1.30 -17.78
C SER A 37 11.77 1.56 -17.17
N VAL A 38 10.88 2.24 -17.90
CA VAL A 38 9.49 2.37 -17.47
C VAL A 38 8.71 1.18 -18.01
N LYS A 39 8.04 0.45 -17.12
CA LYS A 39 7.28 -0.76 -17.43
C LYS A 39 5.80 -0.51 -17.25
N LYS A 40 5.03 -0.73 -18.30
CA LYS A 40 3.56 -0.59 -18.28
C LYS A 40 2.89 -1.94 -18.14
N GLY A 41 1.96 -2.05 -17.19
CA GLY A 41 1.12 -3.24 -17.04
C GLY A 41 1.86 -4.55 -16.73
N HIS A 42 3.08 -4.48 -16.19
CA HIS A 42 3.88 -5.65 -15.87
C HIS A 42 3.58 -6.19 -14.47
N TYR A 43 3.41 -7.51 -14.40
CA TYR A 43 3.22 -8.28 -13.16
C TYR A 43 4.50 -8.95 -12.67
N ARG A 44 5.63 -8.76 -13.37
CA ARG A 44 6.93 -9.40 -13.05
C ARG A 44 8.00 -8.36 -12.81
N LEU A 45 8.77 -8.55 -11.75
CA LEU A 45 9.91 -7.72 -11.38
C LEU A 45 11.22 -8.30 -11.95
N ASP A 46 11.22 -8.59 -13.24
CA ASP A 46 12.34 -9.23 -13.96
C ASP A 46 13.42 -8.24 -14.42
N THR A 47 13.14 -6.96 -14.40
CA THR A 47 14.07 -5.92 -14.81
C THR A 47 14.88 -5.43 -13.60
N GLU A 48 16.20 -5.37 -13.73
CA GLU A 48 17.09 -4.99 -12.64
C GLU A 48 16.90 -3.53 -12.19
N LYS A 49 16.66 -2.62 -13.15
CA LYS A 49 16.47 -1.19 -12.88
C LYS A 49 15.25 -0.67 -13.63
N ALA A 50 14.15 -0.54 -12.91
CA ALA A 50 12.85 -0.20 -13.53
C ALA A 50 11.91 0.56 -12.60
N VAL A 51 10.98 1.28 -13.23
CA VAL A 51 9.85 1.97 -12.63
C VAL A 51 8.58 1.33 -13.14
N TYR A 52 7.66 1.07 -12.24
CA TYR A 52 6.38 0.44 -12.51
C TYR A 52 5.24 1.33 -11.98
N PRO A 53 4.72 2.27 -12.79
CA PRO A 53 3.52 3.00 -12.43
C PRO A 53 2.30 2.06 -12.41
N GLU A 54 1.39 2.25 -11.46
CA GLU A 54 0.14 1.50 -11.32
C GLU A 54 0.36 -0.03 -11.30
N PHE A 55 1.37 -0.48 -10.53
CA PHE A 55 1.77 -1.88 -10.49
C PHE A 55 0.73 -2.75 -9.78
N LEU A 56 0.16 -3.70 -10.50
CA LEU A 56 -0.76 -4.69 -9.93
C LEU A 56 0.01 -5.82 -9.25
N ILE A 57 -0.34 -6.10 -8.00
CA ILE A 57 0.22 -7.20 -7.22
C ILE A 57 -0.89 -8.11 -6.71
N SER A 58 -0.66 -9.42 -6.81
CA SER A 58 -1.53 -10.40 -6.19
C SER A 58 -0.72 -11.58 -5.66
N VAL A 59 -1.08 -12.05 -4.48
CA VAL A 59 -0.45 -13.21 -3.84
C VAL A 59 -1.52 -14.15 -3.32
N LYS A 60 -1.30 -15.44 -3.53
CA LYS A 60 -2.11 -16.52 -3.00
C LYS A 60 -1.28 -17.34 -2.03
N SER A 61 -1.81 -17.61 -0.82
CA SER A 61 -1.13 -18.50 0.13
C SER A 61 -1.00 -19.93 -0.43
N ARG A 62 -0.01 -20.68 0.05
CA ARG A 62 0.26 -22.04 -0.45
C ARG A 62 -0.94 -22.99 -0.35
N ASP A 63 -1.73 -22.86 0.70
CA ASP A 63 -2.98 -23.63 0.89
C ASP A 63 -4.19 -23.06 0.13
N GLY A 64 -4.02 -21.94 -0.56
CA GLY A 64 -5.05 -21.33 -1.37
C GLY A 64 -6.15 -20.57 -0.64
N VAL A 65 -6.15 -20.59 0.68
CA VAL A 65 -7.18 -19.96 1.53
C VAL A 65 -7.12 -18.44 1.44
N LEU A 66 -5.91 -17.87 1.54
CA LEU A 66 -5.73 -16.43 1.52
C LEU A 66 -5.35 -15.97 0.10
N ARG A 67 -6.09 -14.99 -0.40
CA ARG A 67 -5.77 -14.26 -1.64
C ARG A 67 -5.81 -12.78 -1.35
N VAL A 68 -4.72 -12.09 -1.67
CA VAL A 68 -4.60 -10.63 -1.48
C VAL A 68 -4.12 -10.03 -2.78
N ALA A 69 -4.77 -8.97 -3.21
CA ALA A 69 -4.40 -8.20 -4.38
C ALA A 69 -4.46 -6.71 -4.08
N GLY A 70 -3.69 -5.93 -4.82
CA GLY A 70 -3.69 -4.48 -4.74
C GLY A 70 -2.99 -3.85 -5.92
N GLN A 71 -3.01 -2.53 -5.95
CA GLN A 71 -2.35 -1.71 -6.95
C GLN A 71 -1.44 -0.71 -6.24
N ILE A 72 -0.18 -0.68 -6.65
CA ILE A 72 0.84 0.22 -6.12
C ILE A 72 0.95 1.39 -7.10
N ASP A 73 0.71 2.61 -6.64
CA ASP A 73 0.71 3.80 -7.51
C ASP A 73 2.06 3.98 -8.22
N LEU A 74 3.17 3.80 -7.48
CA LEU A 74 4.51 3.84 -8.06
C LEU A 74 5.44 2.88 -7.33
N LEU A 75 5.94 1.89 -8.06
CA LEU A 75 6.96 0.95 -7.60
C LEU A 75 8.27 1.21 -8.34
N ILE A 76 9.37 1.37 -7.61
CA ILE A 76 10.69 1.58 -8.17
C ILE A 76 11.59 0.44 -7.69
N LYS A 77 12.28 -0.20 -8.64
CA LYS A 77 13.24 -1.27 -8.38
C LYS A 77 14.63 -0.85 -8.87
N ASP A 78 15.64 -0.94 -8.01
CA ASP A 78 17.05 -0.73 -8.32
C ASP A 78 17.88 -1.88 -7.74
N GLY A 79 18.22 -2.86 -8.56
CA GLY A 79 18.72 -4.14 -8.09
C GLY A 79 17.68 -4.86 -7.25
N ASN A 80 18.03 -5.17 -6.01
CA ASN A 80 17.08 -5.73 -5.03
C ASN A 80 16.40 -4.65 -4.17
N ASP A 81 16.80 -3.39 -4.27
CA ASP A 81 16.19 -2.29 -3.54
C ASP A 81 14.82 -1.93 -4.13
N ILE A 82 13.84 -1.82 -3.26
CA ILE A 82 12.46 -1.47 -3.59
C ILE A 82 12.08 -0.18 -2.87
N ILE A 83 11.50 0.74 -3.64
CA ILE A 83 10.86 1.94 -3.12
C ILE A 83 9.38 1.89 -3.55
N ILE A 84 8.49 2.09 -2.60
CA ILE A 84 7.05 2.16 -2.85
C ILE A 84 6.55 3.55 -2.51
N ILE A 85 5.87 4.18 -3.46
CA ILE A 85 5.29 5.50 -3.31
C ILE A 85 3.79 5.41 -3.58
N ASP A 86 3.01 6.07 -2.73
CA ASP A 86 1.56 6.12 -2.83
C ASP A 86 1.10 7.59 -2.74
N PHE A 87 0.20 7.99 -3.62
CA PHE A 87 -0.30 9.37 -3.73
C PHE A 87 -1.62 9.53 -2.98
N LYS A 88 -1.71 10.51 -2.12
CA LYS A 88 -2.92 10.84 -1.35
C LYS A 88 -3.38 12.27 -1.62
N THR A 89 -4.65 12.42 -1.94
CA THR A 89 -5.24 13.71 -2.37
C THR A 89 -6.34 14.21 -1.43
N ASN A 90 -6.46 13.61 -0.26
CA ASN A 90 -7.40 14.02 0.77
C ASN A 90 -7.03 15.40 1.37
N LYS A 91 -8.00 16.04 2.03
CA LYS A 91 -7.83 17.39 2.59
C LYS A 91 -6.66 17.49 3.57
N LYS A 92 -6.46 16.45 4.38
CA LYS A 92 -5.36 16.34 5.37
C LYS A 92 -5.08 14.88 5.68
N ILE A 93 -3.88 14.58 6.15
CA ILE A 93 -3.52 13.31 6.75
C ILE A 93 -3.49 13.48 8.27
N ASP A 94 -4.47 12.87 8.95
CA ASP A 94 -4.48 12.85 10.40
C ASP A 94 -3.39 11.91 10.92
N ARG A 95 -2.49 12.44 11.77
CA ARG A 95 -1.36 11.71 12.36
C ARG A 95 -1.69 11.08 13.71
N LYS A 96 -2.83 11.46 14.29
CA LYS A 96 -3.37 10.94 15.55
C LYS A 96 -4.85 10.64 15.38
N SER A 97 -5.30 9.63 16.07
CA SER A 97 -6.72 9.28 16.12
C SER A 97 -7.50 10.25 17.05
N TYR A 98 -8.80 10.09 17.05
CA TYR A 98 -9.67 10.81 17.98
C TYR A 98 -9.30 10.47 19.43
N TYR A 99 -9.16 11.50 20.25
CA TYR A 99 -8.95 11.34 21.69
C TYR A 99 -10.29 11.34 22.42
N ASN A 100 -10.65 10.19 22.96
CA ASN A 100 -11.87 10.02 23.74
C ASN A 100 -11.67 10.54 25.16
N LYS A 101 -12.31 11.67 25.49
CA LYS A 101 -12.18 12.34 26.79
C LYS A 101 -12.74 11.50 27.95
N SER A 102 -13.75 10.68 27.71
CA SER A 102 -14.38 9.85 28.74
C SER A 102 -13.47 8.69 29.15
N THR A 103 -12.84 8.02 28.19
CA THR A 103 -11.92 6.91 28.44
C THR A 103 -10.49 7.35 28.64
N LYS A 104 -10.18 8.65 28.40
CA LYS A 104 -8.83 9.24 28.40
C LYS A 104 -7.84 8.50 27.51
N ARG A 105 -8.28 8.01 26.36
CA ARG A 105 -7.47 7.23 25.41
C ARG A 105 -7.70 7.69 23.97
N TYR A 106 -6.70 7.47 23.14
CA TYR A 106 -6.84 7.55 21.69
C TYR A 106 -7.58 6.33 21.17
N GLU A 107 -8.40 6.51 20.14
CA GLU A 107 -9.03 5.38 19.45
C GLU A 107 -7.97 4.56 18.71
N CYS A 108 -8.15 3.25 18.73
CA CYS A 108 -7.25 2.30 18.08
C CYS A 108 -8.00 1.49 17.04
N LEU A 109 -7.26 0.89 16.12
CA LEU A 109 -7.78 -0.06 15.17
C LEU A 109 -8.45 -1.23 15.89
N LYS A 110 -9.27 -1.99 15.15
CA LYS A 110 -9.87 -3.21 15.68
C LYS A 110 -8.82 -4.31 15.82
N TYR A 111 -9.13 -5.29 16.68
CA TYR A 111 -8.32 -6.50 16.78
C TYR A 111 -8.09 -7.13 15.40
N PRO A 112 -6.90 -7.57 15.07
CA PRO A 112 -5.73 -7.79 15.92
C PRO A 112 -4.77 -6.60 16.07
N LEU A 113 -5.07 -5.43 15.52
CA LEU A 113 -4.21 -4.25 15.49
C LEU A 113 -4.64 -3.18 16.52
N ASN A 114 -5.24 -3.60 17.63
CA ASN A 114 -5.83 -2.72 18.65
C ASN A 114 -4.81 -1.94 19.51
N THR A 115 -3.54 -2.04 19.22
CA THR A 115 -2.46 -1.21 19.79
C THR A 115 -2.07 -0.04 18.90
N ILE A 116 -2.57 0.01 17.67
CA ILE A 116 -2.27 1.04 16.68
C ILE A 116 -3.41 2.06 16.65
N GLN A 117 -3.08 3.35 16.63
CA GLN A 117 -4.06 4.42 16.54
C GLN A 117 -4.85 4.36 15.23
N ASP A 118 -6.16 4.56 15.30
CA ASP A 118 -7.07 4.59 14.14
C ASP A 118 -7.04 5.98 13.49
N CYS A 119 -6.02 6.25 12.67
CA CYS A 119 -5.85 7.50 11.93
C CYS A 119 -5.36 7.28 10.51
N ASN A 120 -5.55 8.28 9.64
CA ASN A 120 -5.19 8.18 8.22
C ASN A 120 -3.75 7.73 8.00
N LEU A 121 -2.79 8.32 8.74
CA LEU A 121 -1.38 7.97 8.58
C LEU A 121 -1.13 6.48 8.81
N MET A 122 -1.71 5.91 9.87
CA MET A 122 -1.53 4.48 10.18
C MET A 122 -2.20 3.57 9.16
N HIS A 123 -3.38 3.93 8.65
CA HIS A 123 -4.02 3.18 7.55
C HIS A 123 -3.14 3.15 6.30
N TYR A 124 -2.58 4.29 5.90
CA TYR A 124 -1.71 4.37 4.73
C TYR A 124 -0.36 3.67 4.94
N THR A 125 0.20 3.75 6.15
CA THR A 125 1.41 3.01 6.52
C THR A 125 1.19 1.50 6.43
N LEU A 126 0.07 1.01 6.93
CA LEU A 126 -0.31 -0.40 6.81
C LEU A 126 -0.56 -0.82 5.35
N GLN A 127 -1.15 0.05 4.53
CA GLN A 127 -1.35 -0.20 3.09
C GLN A 127 -0.01 -0.40 2.38
N LEU A 128 0.94 0.53 2.55
CA LEU A 128 2.27 0.43 1.96
C LEU A 128 3.04 -0.78 2.50
N SER A 129 2.92 -1.05 3.80
CA SER A 129 3.52 -2.22 4.43
C SER A 129 2.96 -3.53 3.90
N MET A 130 1.67 -3.57 3.59
CA MET A 130 1.05 -4.73 2.94
C MET A 130 1.66 -4.96 1.55
N TYR A 131 1.79 -3.92 0.73
CA TYR A 131 2.43 -4.04 -0.58
C TYR A 131 3.88 -4.54 -0.48
N ALA A 132 4.66 -3.98 0.44
CA ALA A 132 6.03 -4.41 0.72
C ALA A 132 6.09 -5.89 1.12
N TYR A 133 5.20 -6.31 1.99
CA TYR A 133 5.08 -7.70 2.42
C TYR A 133 4.73 -8.63 1.25
N LEU A 134 3.76 -8.27 0.43
CA LEU A 134 3.37 -9.08 -0.73
C LEU A 134 4.50 -9.21 -1.75
N LEU A 135 5.28 -8.15 -1.99
CA LEU A 135 6.47 -8.20 -2.85
C LEU A 135 7.50 -9.18 -2.31
N GLN A 136 7.76 -9.18 -1.00
CA GLN A 136 8.67 -10.13 -0.35
C GLN A 136 8.14 -11.58 -0.33
N GLN A 137 6.83 -11.79 -0.46
CA GLN A 137 6.28 -13.15 -0.65
C GLN A 137 6.55 -13.67 -2.08
N ILE A 138 6.66 -12.79 -3.07
CA ILE A 138 6.99 -13.15 -4.46
C ILE A 138 8.50 -13.36 -4.61
N ASN A 139 9.29 -12.46 -4.03
CA ASN A 139 10.75 -12.55 -4.03
C ASN A 139 11.32 -12.12 -2.67
N PRO A 140 11.75 -13.08 -1.82
CA PRO A 140 12.28 -12.80 -0.48
C PRO A 140 13.58 -11.97 -0.45
N ASP A 141 14.33 -11.93 -1.56
CA ASP A 141 15.59 -11.20 -1.65
C ASP A 141 15.40 -9.68 -1.82
N LEU A 142 14.15 -9.24 -2.02
CA LEU A 142 13.85 -7.81 -2.15
C LEU A 142 14.05 -7.08 -0.82
N ASN A 143 14.83 -6.00 -0.87
CA ASN A 143 15.07 -5.09 0.23
C ASN A 143 14.12 -3.89 0.14
N ILE A 144 13.27 -3.71 1.13
CA ILE A 144 12.37 -2.56 1.20
C ILE A 144 13.16 -1.36 1.70
N LYS A 145 13.61 -0.54 0.79
CA LYS A 145 14.46 0.61 1.06
C LYS A 145 13.69 1.82 1.57
N MET A 146 12.48 2.04 1.03
CA MET A 146 11.67 3.20 1.37
C MET A 146 10.19 2.94 1.11
N LEU A 147 9.36 3.38 2.04
CA LEU A 147 7.90 3.50 1.89
C LEU A 147 7.56 4.98 2.05
N LYS A 148 6.93 5.59 1.06
CA LYS A 148 6.66 7.03 1.04
C LYS A 148 5.23 7.34 0.61
N LEU A 149 4.59 8.24 1.34
CA LEU A 149 3.35 8.89 0.93
C LEU A 149 3.68 10.25 0.33
N ILE A 150 3.04 10.57 -0.78
CA ILE A 150 3.04 11.92 -1.35
C ILE A 150 1.62 12.46 -1.21
N HIS A 151 1.46 13.36 -0.25
CA HIS A 151 0.19 14.00 0.01
C HIS A 151 0.09 15.32 -0.71
N ILE A 152 -0.97 15.49 -1.51
CA ILE A 152 -1.27 16.70 -2.26
C ILE A 152 -2.61 17.21 -1.76
N ASP A 153 -2.57 18.23 -0.91
CA ASP A 153 -3.78 18.80 -0.32
C ASP A 153 -4.64 19.59 -1.34
N HIS A 154 -5.76 20.09 -0.90
CA HIS A 154 -6.69 20.83 -1.76
C HIS A 154 -6.14 22.18 -2.27
N SER A 155 -5.09 22.71 -1.67
CA SER A 155 -4.35 23.90 -2.12
C SER A 155 -3.18 23.57 -3.06
N ASN A 156 -3.04 22.31 -3.46
CA ASN A 156 -1.91 21.74 -4.21
C ASN A 156 -0.56 21.82 -3.49
N LYS A 157 -0.58 21.97 -2.17
CA LYS A 157 0.64 21.84 -1.36
C LYS A 157 1.02 20.38 -1.30
N VAL A 158 2.29 20.09 -1.58
CA VAL A 158 2.86 18.73 -1.54
C VAL A 158 3.58 18.53 -0.21
N GLU A 159 3.28 17.43 0.45
CA GLU A 159 3.98 16.94 1.63
C GLU A 159 4.47 15.52 1.37
N GLU A 160 5.75 15.27 1.59
CA GLU A 160 6.35 13.93 1.50
C GLU A 160 6.48 13.36 2.91
N ILE A 161 5.96 12.14 3.11
CA ILE A 161 5.97 11.47 4.40
C ILE A 161 6.57 10.09 4.21
N GLU A 162 7.77 9.87 4.72
CA GLU A 162 8.35 8.55 4.81
C GLU A 162 7.73 7.80 6.00
N VAL A 163 7.39 6.53 5.80
CA VAL A 163 6.72 5.70 6.81
C VAL A 163 7.50 4.42 7.05
N GLU A 164 7.36 3.89 8.26
CA GLU A 164 8.02 2.65 8.65
C GLU A 164 7.37 1.42 8.02
N TYR A 165 8.18 0.37 7.77
CA TYR A 165 7.66 -0.92 7.33
C TYR A 165 7.14 -1.73 8.53
N MET A 166 5.83 -1.77 8.67
CA MET A 166 5.09 -2.47 9.73
C MET A 166 4.88 -3.95 9.37
N LYS A 167 5.99 -4.69 9.16
CA LYS A 167 5.96 -6.08 8.70
C LYS A 167 5.23 -7.00 9.67
N LYS A 168 5.50 -6.86 10.98
CA LYS A 168 4.90 -7.69 12.02
C LYS A 168 3.39 -7.52 12.10
N GLU A 169 2.92 -6.28 11.99
CA GLU A 169 1.51 -5.92 12.01
C GLU A 169 0.78 -6.51 10.81
N VAL A 170 1.40 -6.47 9.63
CA VAL A 170 0.86 -7.11 8.42
C VAL A 170 0.78 -8.63 8.59
N GLU A 171 1.80 -9.27 9.13
CA GLU A 171 1.80 -10.72 9.40
C GLU A 171 0.68 -11.13 10.37
N VAL A 172 0.50 -10.36 11.45
CA VAL A 172 -0.56 -10.61 12.44
C VAL A 172 -1.93 -10.41 11.80
N LEU A 173 -2.11 -9.36 11.00
CA LEU A 173 -3.36 -9.07 10.29
C LEU A 173 -3.73 -10.19 9.33
N LEU A 174 -2.79 -10.62 8.47
CA LEU A 174 -3.02 -11.68 7.49
C LEU A 174 -3.29 -13.04 8.15
N LYS A 175 -2.58 -13.37 9.24
CA LYS A 175 -2.84 -14.58 10.02
C LYS A 175 -4.23 -14.58 10.64
N HIS A 176 -4.65 -13.46 11.20
CA HIS A 176 -6.00 -13.29 11.75
C HIS A 176 -7.05 -13.45 10.67
N TYR A 177 -6.91 -12.75 9.55
CA TYR A 177 -7.86 -12.80 8.43
C TYR A 177 -7.98 -14.21 7.85
N LYS A 178 -6.86 -14.92 7.68
CA LYS A 178 -6.87 -16.31 7.24
C LYS A 178 -7.66 -17.22 8.20
N LYS A 179 -7.48 -17.05 9.52
CA LYS A 179 -8.26 -17.79 10.52
C LYS A 179 -9.76 -17.52 10.39
N GLN A 180 -10.15 -16.26 10.16
CA GLN A 180 -11.57 -15.90 9.96
C GLN A 180 -12.16 -16.55 8.71
N LEU A 181 -11.39 -16.64 7.61
CA LEU A 181 -11.84 -17.31 6.38
C LEU A 181 -12.06 -18.80 6.61
N LEU A 182 -11.18 -19.50 7.32
CA LEU A 182 -11.34 -20.92 7.65
C LEU A 182 -12.56 -21.18 8.50
N ILE A 183 -12.80 -20.38 9.56
CA ILE A 183 -14.00 -20.50 10.40
C ILE A 183 -15.26 -20.30 9.56
N LYS A 184 -15.25 -19.29 8.69
CA LYS A 184 -16.42 -19.01 7.82
C LYS A 184 -16.69 -20.17 6.84
N GLU A 185 -15.65 -20.79 6.31
CA GLU A 185 -15.79 -21.95 5.43
C GLU A 185 -16.34 -23.16 6.17
N GLU A 186 -15.89 -23.44 7.40
CA GLU A 186 -16.42 -24.52 8.23
C GLU A 186 -17.91 -24.32 8.53
N LEU A 187 -18.30 -23.13 9.00
CA LEU A 187 -19.70 -22.79 9.28
C LEU A 187 -20.62 -22.91 8.05
N SER A 188 -20.08 -22.64 6.85
CA SER A 188 -20.87 -22.78 5.62
C SER A 188 -21.12 -24.23 5.21
N LYS A 189 -20.28 -25.18 5.65
CA LYS A 189 -20.47 -26.62 5.40
C LYS A 189 -21.51 -27.23 6.32
N ASP A 190 -21.67 -26.68 7.51
CA ASP A 190 -22.61 -27.19 8.52
C ASP A 190 -24.05 -26.64 8.36
N THR A 191 -24.29 -25.75 7.40
CA THR A 191 -25.63 -25.25 7.12
C THR A 191 -26.36 -26.24 6.21
N PRO A 192 -27.43 -26.96 6.68
CA PRO A 192 -28.15 -27.88 5.83
C PRO A 192 -28.83 -27.14 4.69
N ILE A 193 -28.66 -27.65 3.47
CA ILE A 193 -29.38 -27.16 2.29
C ILE A 193 -30.85 -27.55 2.52
N VAL A 194 -31.66 -26.60 2.93
CA VAL A 194 -33.13 -26.77 2.98
C VAL A 194 -33.60 -26.63 1.53
N TYR A 195 -34.04 -27.75 0.94
CA TYR A 195 -34.69 -27.79 -0.38
C TYR A 195 -36.17 -27.38 -0.24
#